data_cb4d44cbcc6e9f55093e44fb6ed4e572
#
_entry.id   cb4d44cbcc6e9f55093e44fb6ed4e572
#
_cell.length_a   1.000
_cell.length_b   1.000
_cell.length_c   1.000
_cell.angle_alpha   90.00
_cell.angle_beta   90.00
_cell.angle_gamma   90.00
#
_symmetry.space_group_name_H-M   'P 1'
#
loop_
_entity.id
_entity.type
_entity.pdbx_description
1 polymer ?
#
loop_
_entity_poly.entity_id
_entity_poly.type
_entity_poly.pdbx_seq_one_letter_code
_entity_poly.pdbx_strand_id
1 'polypeptide(L)'
;MKNIELLNNKKNTYFLSIGGIGEIGGNNYLYSFKGEQVIVDGGISFADDSLPGVDITIPDPYIFLNSNIKPKAMILTHAHEDHVGGLEYYFDKIDFPIYCNQFTFSYIKHKFNKIAGYEKKFIIIDNFQEIEFENFSFQLIPTTHSIPDPTGIFFTTLEGNIYHTGDWKIDKNPVTGSPFDYQNYQLLKDEKIDLLIGDSTNAGVNEISRSESELDPSFGKLFKKLNGRIVVTCFSSNI
;
A
#
# COMPACT_ATOMS: atom_id res chain seq x y z
N MET A 1 1.12 -7.09 24.82
CA MET A 1 0.93 -5.72 25.37
C MET A 1 2.24 -5.00 25.73
N LYS A 2 3.26 -5.63 26.32
CA LYS A 2 4.54 -4.94 26.63
C LYS A 2 5.27 -4.32 25.42
N ASN A 3 5.13 -4.89 24.22
CA ASN A 3 5.82 -4.38 23.02
C ASN A 3 5.16 -3.12 22.43
N ILE A 4 3.87 -2.89 22.69
CA ILE A 4 3.16 -1.71 22.19
C ILE A 4 3.63 -0.44 22.91
N GLU A 5 4.04 -0.53 24.19
CA GLU A 5 4.60 0.61 24.92
C GLU A 5 5.90 1.14 24.32
N LEU A 6 6.66 0.28 23.61
CA LEU A 6 7.88 0.69 22.90
C LEU A 6 7.59 1.70 21.78
N LEU A 7 6.41 1.64 21.19
CA LEU A 7 6.03 2.55 20.11
C LEU A 7 5.86 4.01 20.59
N ASN A 8 5.70 4.24 21.89
CA ASN A 8 5.70 5.57 22.49
C ASN A 8 7.09 6.04 22.94
N ASN A 9 8.12 5.25 22.67
CA ASN A 9 9.49 5.58 23.06
C ASN A 9 10.02 6.75 22.22
N LYS A 10 10.43 7.82 22.88
CA LYS A 10 10.94 9.05 22.23
C LYS A 10 12.43 9.01 21.86
N LYS A 11 13.09 7.87 22.03
CA LYS A 11 14.54 7.75 21.76
C LYS A 11 14.86 7.04 20.47
N ASN A 12 14.03 6.08 20.07
CA ASN A 12 14.32 5.17 18.94
C ASN A 12 13.18 5.13 17.94
N THR A 13 13.52 4.72 16.72
CA THR A 13 12.57 4.34 15.67
C THR A 13 12.21 2.87 15.79
N TYR A 14 10.93 2.55 15.61
CA TYR A 14 10.39 1.20 15.65
C TYR A 14 9.53 0.93 14.41
N PHE A 15 9.59 -0.30 13.94
CA PHE A 15 8.72 -0.86 12.92
C PHE A 15 7.92 -2.03 13.51
N LEU A 16 6.63 -2.06 13.26
CA LEU A 16 5.73 -3.14 13.64
C LEU A 16 4.86 -3.52 12.45
N SER A 17 4.95 -4.76 12.00
CA SER A 17 3.94 -5.32 11.10
C SER A 17 2.71 -5.72 11.92
N ILE A 18 1.54 -5.19 11.53
CA ILE A 18 0.24 -5.59 12.06
C ILE A 18 -0.30 -6.74 11.20
N GLY A 19 -0.01 -6.71 9.90
CA GLY A 19 -0.25 -7.75 8.92
C GLY A 19 0.71 -7.63 7.73
N GLY A 20 0.62 -8.51 6.74
CA GLY A 20 1.38 -8.47 5.50
C GLY A 20 2.82 -9.02 5.57
N ILE A 21 3.29 -9.55 6.70
CA ILE A 21 4.59 -10.22 6.79
C ILE A 21 4.41 -11.70 7.10
N GLY A 22 4.96 -12.55 6.22
CA GLY A 22 4.81 -14.00 6.31
C GLY A 22 3.47 -14.51 5.78
N GLU A 23 2.71 -13.65 5.15
CA GLU A 23 1.40 -13.92 4.54
C GLU A 23 1.21 -13.06 3.28
N ILE A 24 0.19 -13.34 2.47
CA ILE A 24 -0.19 -12.53 1.31
C ILE A 24 -1.48 -11.77 1.65
N GLY A 25 -1.47 -10.47 1.39
CA GLY A 25 -2.56 -9.58 1.75
C GLY A 25 -2.51 -9.07 3.18
N GLY A 26 -3.53 -8.32 3.60
CA GLY A 26 -3.60 -7.71 4.92
C GLY A 26 -2.49 -6.73 5.21
N ASN A 27 -1.98 -6.04 4.20
CA ASN A 27 -0.90 -5.09 4.35
C ASN A 27 -1.28 -3.97 5.30
N ASN A 28 -0.62 -3.94 6.46
CA ASN A 28 -0.84 -2.94 7.48
C ASN A 28 0.40 -2.84 8.38
N TYR A 29 1.06 -1.70 8.35
CA TYR A 29 2.34 -1.50 9.01
C TYR A 29 2.31 -0.24 9.87
N LEU A 30 2.94 -0.28 11.03
CA LEU A 30 3.08 0.85 11.92
C LEU A 30 4.55 1.20 12.10
N TYR A 31 4.89 2.44 11.80
CA TYR A 31 6.18 3.04 12.10
C TYR A 31 6.04 3.97 13.28
N SER A 32 7.03 4.02 14.13
CA SER A 32 7.13 4.99 15.22
C SER A 32 8.49 5.65 15.20
N PHE A 33 8.51 6.91 14.86
CA PHE A 33 9.68 7.77 14.79
C PHE A 33 9.78 8.58 16.08
N LYS A 34 10.57 8.11 17.06
CA LYS A 34 10.70 8.75 18.38
C LYS A 34 9.36 9.02 19.07
N GLY A 35 8.42 8.07 18.97
CA GLY A 35 7.10 8.16 19.56
C GLY A 35 6.05 8.87 18.70
N GLU A 36 6.40 9.33 17.51
CA GLU A 36 5.47 9.85 16.51
C GLU A 36 5.11 8.73 15.54
N GLN A 37 3.86 8.26 15.57
CA GLN A 37 3.44 7.07 14.82
C GLN A 37 2.77 7.43 13.51
N VAL A 38 3.03 6.59 12.49
CA VAL A 38 2.35 6.61 11.20
C VAL A 38 2.00 5.18 10.77
N ILE A 39 0.84 5.02 10.14
CA ILE A 39 0.39 3.74 9.59
C ILE A 39 0.62 3.77 8.09
N VAL A 40 1.10 2.66 7.55
CA VAL A 40 1.18 2.43 6.11
C VAL A 40 0.20 1.32 5.76
N ASP A 41 -0.70 1.63 4.83
CA ASP A 41 -1.75 0.77 4.32
C ASP A 41 -2.75 0.27 5.38
N GLY A 42 -3.87 -0.29 4.92
CA GLY A 42 -4.94 -0.83 5.72
C GLY A 42 -5.73 -1.86 4.91
N GLY A 43 -5.08 -2.95 4.56
CA GLY A 43 -5.58 -3.93 3.65
C GLY A 43 -6.47 -5.01 4.26
N ILE A 44 -7.00 -5.85 3.37
CA ILE A 44 -7.70 -7.09 3.70
C ILE A 44 -6.85 -8.30 3.30
N SER A 45 -7.14 -9.46 3.92
CA SER A 45 -6.78 -10.77 3.39
C SER A 45 -8.05 -11.54 3.08
N PHE A 46 -7.97 -12.46 2.13
CA PHE A 46 -9.05 -13.42 1.87
C PHE A 46 -8.90 -14.61 2.81
N ALA A 47 -10.01 -14.99 3.43
CA ALA A 47 -10.02 -16.15 4.31
C ALA A 47 -9.82 -17.44 3.48
N ASP A 48 -9.15 -18.40 4.08
CA ASP A 48 -9.01 -19.74 3.53
C ASP A 48 -10.08 -20.69 4.07
N ASP A 49 -10.06 -21.94 3.61
CA ASP A 49 -11.03 -22.98 3.98
C ASP A 49 -11.03 -23.33 5.48
N SER A 50 -10.05 -22.86 6.24
CA SER A 50 -10.00 -23.05 7.71
C SER A 50 -11.01 -22.20 8.47
N LEU A 51 -11.59 -21.16 7.80
CA LEU A 51 -12.56 -20.23 8.37
C LEU A 51 -13.90 -20.28 7.61
N PRO A 52 -14.70 -21.35 7.76
CA PRO A 52 -15.96 -21.51 7.05
C PRO A 52 -16.93 -20.34 7.30
N GLY A 53 -17.43 -19.73 6.21
CA GLY A 53 -18.38 -18.60 6.28
C GLY A 53 -17.72 -17.24 6.54
N VAL A 54 -16.40 -17.17 6.49
CA VAL A 54 -15.63 -15.92 6.50
C VAL A 54 -15.02 -15.73 5.11
N ASP A 55 -15.33 -14.63 4.45
CA ASP A 55 -14.78 -14.30 3.13
C ASP A 55 -13.51 -13.44 3.25
N ILE A 56 -13.47 -12.55 4.23
CA ILE A 56 -12.45 -11.51 4.40
C ILE A 56 -11.99 -11.45 5.85
N THR A 57 -10.70 -11.27 6.05
CA THR A 57 -10.09 -10.92 7.33
C THR A 57 -9.35 -9.59 7.21
N ILE A 58 -9.21 -8.87 8.31
CA ILE A 58 -8.41 -7.65 8.41
C ILE A 58 -7.42 -7.77 9.56
N PRO A 59 -6.22 -7.17 9.44
CA PRO A 59 -5.35 -6.97 10.59
C PRO A 59 -6.07 -6.21 11.70
N ASP A 60 -5.78 -6.53 12.96
CA ASP A 60 -6.50 -5.96 14.09
C ASP A 60 -6.27 -4.44 14.22
N PRO A 61 -7.25 -3.59 13.87
CA PRO A 61 -7.09 -2.14 13.94
C PRO A 61 -7.10 -1.61 15.38
N TYR A 62 -7.50 -2.41 16.35
CA TYR A 62 -7.54 -1.99 17.75
C TYR A 62 -6.15 -1.70 18.32
N ILE A 63 -5.08 -2.20 17.68
CA ILE A 63 -3.70 -1.87 18.02
C ILE A 63 -3.50 -0.35 17.99
N PHE A 64 -4.07 0.36 17.03
CA PHE A 64 -3.95 1.82 16.92
C PHE A 64 -5.24 2.59 17.24
N LEU A 65 -6.40 1.93 17.29
CA LEU A 65 -7.67 2.61 17.61
C LEU A 65 -7.95 2.70 19.11
N ASN A 66 -7.56 1.67 19.89
CA ASN A 66 -7.90 1.56 21.30
C ASN A 66 -6.69 1.53 22.25
N SER A 67 -5.48 1.65 21.74
CA SER A 67 -4.27 1.71 22.55
C SER A 67 -3.90 3.15 22.92
N ASN A 68 -2.84 3.30 23.70
CA ASN A 68 -2.21 4.61 23.95
C ASN A 68 -1.41 5.12 22.73
N ILE A 69 -1.51 4.41 21.59
CA ILE A 69 -0.92 4.81 20.31
C ILE A 69 -1.87 5.82 19.66
N LYS A 70 -1.32 6.93 19.19
CA LYS A 70 -2.07 7.96 18.47
C LYS A 70 -1.36 8.28 17.16
N PRO A 71 -1.65 7.53 16.09
CA PRO A 71 -1.04 7.80 14.80
C PRO A 71 -1.29 9.24 14.37
N LYS A 72 -0.28 9.85 13.80
CA LYS A 72 -0.37 11.20 13.22
C LYS A 72 -0.97 11.18 11.83
N ALA A 73 -0.81 10.06 11.14
CA ALA A 73 -1.28 9.88 9.78
C ALA A 73 -1.40 8.40 9.40
N MET A 74 -2.11 8.14 8.32
CA MET A 74 -2.00 6.94 7.51
C MET A 74 -1.52 7.35 6.11
N ILE A 75 -0.69 6.52 5.48
CA ILE A 75 -0.19 6.71 4.13
C ILE A 75 -0.56 5.48 3.33
N LEU A 76 -1.19 5.67 2.17
CA LEU A 76 -1.58 4.57 1.29
C LEU A 76 -0.65 4.51 0.08
N THR A 77 -0.09 3.33 -0.15
CA THR A 77 0.83 3.08 -1.27
C THR A 77 0.11 3.02 -2.61
N HIS A 78 -1.00 2.30 -2.67
CA HIS A 78 -1.82 2.13 -3.89
C HIS A 78 -3.22 1.57 -3.56
N ALA A 79 -4.05 1.37 -4.57
CA ALA A 79 -5.49 1.13 -4.39
C ALA A 79 -5.91 -0.35 -4.43
N HIS A 80 -5.02 -1.33 -4.37
CA HIS A 80 -5.42 -2.74 -4.26
C HIS A 80 -6.11 -3.03 -2.92
N GLU A 81 -7.01 -4.01 -2.91
CA GLU A 81 -7.84 -4.34 -1.75
C GLU A 81 -7.02 -4.79 -0.54
N ASP A 82 -5.94 -5.48 -0.76
CA ASP A 82 -5.02 -5.92 0.29
C ASP A 82 -4.14 -4.78 0.85
N HIS A 83 -4.32 -3.54 0.35
CA HIS A 83 -3.71 -2.31 0.87
C HIS A 83 -4.73 -1.29 1.38
N VAL A 84 -5.96 -1.25 0.83
CA VAL A 84 -6.97 -0.25 1.23
C VAL A 84 -8.29 -0.84 1.69
N GLY A 85 -8.54 -2.13 1.43
CA GLY A 85 -9.84 -2.76 1.63
C GLY A 85 -10.30 -2.80 3.08
N GLY A 86 -9.37 -2.85 4.02
CA GLY A 86 -9.67 -2.86 5.46
C GLY A 86 -10.24 -1.54 5.98
N LEU A 87 -9.96 -0.42 5.30
CA LEU A 87 -10.43 0.91 5.71
C LEU A 87 -11.96 0.97 5.85
N GLU A 88 -12.71 0.26 5.02
CA GLU A 88 -14.18 0.25 5.07
C GLU A 88 -14.72 -0.15 6.43
N TYR A 89 -14.01 -1.00 7.17
CA TYR A 89 -14.48 -1.60 8.43
C TYR A 89 -14.20 -0.74 9.68
N TYR A 90 -13.29 0.23 9.57
CA TYR A 90 -12.91 1.08 10.72
C TYR A 90 -12.71 2.55 10.39
N PHE A 91 -13.07 2.98 9.19
CA PHE A 91 -12.85 4.34 8.71
C PHE A 91 -13.49 5.42 9.60
N ASP A 92 -14.68 5.16 10.12
CA ASP A 92 -15.42 6.06 11.01
C ASP A 92 -14.68 6.32 12.33
N LYS A 93 -13.83 5.39 12.75
CA LYS A 93 -13.04 5.44 13.99
C LYS A 93 -11.68 6.12 13.82
N ILE A 94 -11.23 6.37 12.59
CA ILE A 94 -9.99 7.09 12.32
C ILE A 94 -10.20 8.59 12.60
N ASP A 95 -9.33 9.21 13.39
CA ASP A 95 -9.34 10.63 13.73
C ASP A 95 -8.11 11.40 13.20
N PHE A 96 -7.30 10.77 12.37
CA PHE A 96 -6.09 11.32 11.77
C PHE A 96 -6.19 11.35 10.23
N PRO A 97 -5.37 12.20 9.54
CA PRO A 97 -5.38 12.32 8.09
C PRO A 97 -4.85 11.06 7.38
N ILE A 98 -5.36 10.81 6.18
CA ILE A 98 -4.94 9.75 5.28
C ILE A 98 -4.32 10.39 4.04
N TYR A 99 -3.03 10.16 3.81
CA TYR A 99 -2.29 10.66 2.66
C TYR A 99 -2.28 9.61 1.56
N CYS A 100 -2.54 10.03 0.32
CA CYS A 100 -2.45 9.17 -0.85
C CYS A 100 -2.34 10.01 -2.12
N ASN A 101 -2.05 9.37 -3.26
CA ASN A 101 -2.11 10.02 -4.56
C ASN A 101 -3.55 10.15 -5.07
N GLN A 102 -3.72 10.91 -6.16
CA GLN A 102 -5.03 11.20 -6.75
C GLN A 102 -5.76 9.95 -7.21
N PHE A 103 -5.07 8.97 -7.79
CA PHE A 103 -5.71 7.74 -8.28
C PHE A 103 -6.27 6.91 -7.12
N THR A 104 -5.46 6.66 -6.09
CA THR A 104 -5.87 5.91 -4.89
C THR A 104 -7.08 6.58 -4.21
N PHE A 105 -7.08 7.92 -4.10
CA PHE A 105 -8.22 8.66 -3.59
C PHE A 105 -9.48 8.44 -4.44
N SER A 106 -9.35 8.53 -5.77
CA SER A 106 -10.49 8.37 -6.69
C SER A 106 -11.11 6.98 -6.60
N TYR A 107 -10.28 5.95 -6.47
CA TYR A 107 -10.73 4.57 -6.27
C TYR A 107 -11.49 4.41 -4.95
N ILE A 108 -10.94 4.89 -3.84
CA ILE A 108 -11.56 4.83 -2.52
C ILE A 108 -12.86 5.64 -2.50
N LYS A 109 -12.88 6.79 -3.16
CA LYS A 109 -14.07 7.61 -3.32
C LYS A 109 -15.22 6.85 -3.96
N HIS A 110 -14.95 6.08 -4.99
CA HIS A 110 -15.97 5.26 -5.64
C HIS A 110 -16.48 4.17 -4.70
N LYS A 111 -15.59 3.53 -3.97
CA LYS A 111 -15.91 2.47 -3.01
C LYS A 111 -16.67 2.99 -1.79
N PHE A 112 -16.26 4.12 -1.23
CA PHE A 112 -16.79 4.70 0.01
C PHE A 112 -17.89 5.74 -0.20
N ASN A 113 -18.52 5.79 -1.38
CA ASN A 113 -19.54 6.77 -1.71
C ASN A 113 -20.75 6.82 -0.75
N LYS A 114 -20.93 5.79 0.07
CA LYS A 114 -21.99 5.68 1.09
C LYS A 114 -21.58 6.26 2.46
N ILE A 115 -20.31 6.59 2.68
CA ILE A 115 -19.81 7.13 3.95
C ILE A 115 -19.76 8.65 3.85
N ALA A 116 -20.68 9.34 4.52
CA ALA A 116 -20.75 10.80 4.47
C ALA A 116 -19.50 11.46 5.06
N GLY A 117 -18.93 12.42 4.35
CA GLY A 117 -17.80 13.24 4.83
C GLY A 117 -16.44 12.56 4.88
N TYR A 118 -16.30 11.39 4.25
CA TYR A 118 -15.01 10.66 4.21
C TYR A 118 -13.91 11.50 3.55
N GLU A 119 -14.23 12.33 2.55
CA GLU A 119 -13.24 13.14 1.83
C GLU A 119 -12.41 14.04 2.76
N LYS A 120 -12.99 14.48 3.88
CA LYS A 120 -12.33 15.40 4.81
C LYS A 120 -11.10 14.83 5.50
N LYS A 121 -10.96 13.50 5.54
CA LYS A 121 -9.80 12.82 6.13
C LYS A 121 -8.68 12.63 5.13
N PHE A 122 -8.94 12.69 3.82
CA PHE A 122 -7.94 12.47 2.79
C PHE A 122 -7.20 13.76 2.45
N ILE A 123 -5.88 13.62 2.36
CA ILE A 123 -4.96 14.65 1.85
C ILE A 123 -4.29 14.06 0.62
N ILE A 124 -4.61 14.63 -0.54
CA ILE A 124 -4.02 14.22 -1.80
C ILE A 124 -2.66 14.91 -1.93
N ILE A 125 -1.63 14.14 -2.21
CA ILE A 125 -0.27 14.62 -2.39
C ILE A 125 0.30 14.15 -3.73
N ASP A 126 1.21 14.97 -4.28
CA ASP A 126 1.93 14.64 -5.49
C ASP A 126 3.16 13.75 -5.20
N ASN A 127 3.60 13.02 -6.22
CA ASN A 127 4.86 12.28 -6.14
C ASN A 127 6.01 13.23 -5.85
N PHE A 128 6.97 12.79 -5.03
CA PHE A 128 8.13 13.57 -4.57
C PHE A 128 7.79 14.81 -3.74
N GLN A 129 6.51 15.06 -3.44
CA GLN A 129 6.14 16.09 -2.49
C GLN A 129 6.56 15.65 -1.08
N GLU A 130 7.41 16.43 -0.44
CA GLU A 130 7.81 16.17 0.93
C GLU A 130 6.75 16.66 1.91
N ILE A 131 6.38 15.76 2.82
CA ILE A 131 5.45 16.04 3.92
C ILE A 131 6.24 15.90 5.22
N GLU A 132 6.36 17.01 5.95
CA GLU A 132 7.15 17.10 7.18
C GLU A 132 6.30 16.88 8.42
N PHE A 133 6.86 16.11 9.37
CA PHE A 133 6.41 15.94 10.75
C PHE A 133 7.54 16.34 11.71
N GLU A 134 7.34 16.24 13.00
CA GLU A 134 8.34 16.66 13.97
C GLU A 134 9.61 15.78 13.94
N ASN A 135 9.46 14.46 13.79
CA ASN A 135 10.57 13.49 13.86
C ASN A 135 10.88 12.77 12.56
N PHE A 136 10.10 12.99 11.51
CA PHE A 136 10.29 12.39 10.20
C PHE A 136 9.67 13.25 9.10
N SER A 137 10.10 13.03 7.87
CA SER A 137 9.37 13.43 6.67
C SER A 137 9.13 12.22 5.78
N PHE A 138 8.23 12.34 4.81
CA PHE A 138 8.04 11.29 3.80
C PHE A 138 7.71 11.87 2.43
N GLN A 139 7.98 11.07 1.40
CA GLN A 139 7.65 11.33 0.01
C GLN A 139 7.08 10.05 -0.64
N LEU A 140 6.15 10.21 -1.58
CA LEU A 140 5.70 9.11 -2.43
C LEU A 140 6.64 8.97 -3.63
N ILE A 141 7.16 7.77 -3.86
CA ILE A 141 8.06 7.45 -4.95
C ILE A 141 7.31 6.58 -5.96
N PRO A 142 7.03 7.08 -7.18
CA PRO A 142 6.26 6.32 -8.17
C PRO A 142 6.99 5.05 -8.60
N THR A 143 6.24 3.99 -8.76
CA THR A 143 6.70 2.69 -9.23
C THR A 143 5.77 2.15 -10.32
N THR A 144 5.90 0.88 -10.70
CA THR A 144 4.95 0.17 -11.55
C THR A 144 4.45 -1.09 -10.86
N HIS A 145 3.18 -1.35 -11.05
CA HIS A 145 2.49 -2.55 -10.55
C HIS A 145 1.28 -2.84 -11.46
N SER A 146 0.42 -3.77 -11.10
CA SER A 146 -0.80 -4.11 -11.86
C SER A 146 -1.99 -3.18 -11.60
N ILE A 147 -1.72 -1.95 -11.21
CA ILE A 147 -2.70 -0.87 -10.97
C ILE A 147 -2.09 0.47 -11.36
N PRO A 148 -2.88 1.49 -11.78
CA PRO A 148 -2.35 2.83 -12.04
C PRO A 148 -1.77 3.50 -10.79
N ASP A 149 -0.72 4.28 -11.01
CA ASP A 149 -0.07 5.16 -10.03
C ASP A 149 0.30 4.52 -8.67
N PRO A 150 0.89 3.32 -8.64
CA PRO A 150 1.38 2.75 -7.40
C PRO A 150 2.61 3.50 -6.92
N THR A 151 2.80 3.59 -5.60
CA THR A 151 3.92 4.29 -5.01
C THR A 151 4.56 3.49 -3.88
N GLY A 152 5.90 3.61 -3.75
CA GLY A 152 6.58 3.35 -2.50
C GLY A 152 6.61 4.60 -1.62
N ILE A 153 7.10 4.48 -0.41
CA ILE A 153 7.21 5.57 0.56
C ILE A 153 8.66 5.68 1.02
N PHE A 154 9.25 6.84 0.83
CA PHE A 154 10.58 7.15 1.34
C PHE A 154 10.44 8.00 2.60
N PHE A 155 10.89 7.47 3.74
CA PHE A 155 10.93 8.17 5.00
C PHE A 155 12.34 8.69 5.27
N THR A 156 12.43 9.96 5.62
CA THR A 156 13.67 10.59 6.10
C THR A 156 13.55 10.85 7.60
N THR A 157 14.53 10.40 8.38
CA THR A 157 14.58 10.61 9.83
C THR A 157 15.98 10.97 10.30
N LEU A 158 16.10 11.47 11.53
CA LEU A 158 17.40 11.73 12.14
C LEU A 158 18.22 10.45 12.42
N GLU A 159 17.57 9.29 12.47
CA GLU A 159 18.22 8.00 12.78
C GLU A 159 18.60 7.22 11.53
N GLY A 160 18.10 7.62 10.37
CA GLY A 160 18.35 6.99 9.07
C GLY A 160 17.13 7.03 8.18
N ASN A 161 17.30 6.59 6.93
CA ASN A 161 16.27 6.61 5.92
C ASN A 161 15.68 5.22 5.72
N ILE A 162 14.35 5.18 5.53
CA ILE A 162 13.62 3.93 5.30
C ILE A 162 12.93 4.03 3.95
N TYR A 163 13.07 2.99 3.14
CA TYR A 163 12.27 2.85 1.93
C TYR A 163 11.30 1.67 2.07
N HIS A 164 10.00 1.96 2.05
CA HIS A 164 8.92 0.99 1.98
C HIS A 164 8.44 0.93 0.54
N THR A 165 8.63 -0.20 -0.14
CA THR A 165 8.41 -0.29 -1.58
C THR A 165 6.94 -0.25 -1.98
N GLY A 166 6.03 -0.64 -1.08
CA GLY A 166 4.71 -1.11 -1.49
C GLY A 166 4.87 -2.32 -2.44
N ASP A 167 3.85 -2.61 -3.22
CA ASP A 167 3.91 -3.63 -4.27
C ASP A 167 4.52 -3.03 -5.54
N TRP A 168 5.42 -3.77 -6.17
CA TRP A 168 6.14 -3.27 -7.33
C TRP A 168 6.61 -4.36 -8.29
N LYS A 169 6.79 -3.98 -9.53
CA LYS A 169 7.51 -4.75 -10.56
C LYS A 169 8.24 -3.78 -11.50
N ILE A 170 9.22 -4.27 -12.24
CA ILE A 170 9.85 -3.49 -13.31
C ILE A 170 9.07 -3.75 -14.60
N ASP A 171 8.16 -2.86 -14.95
CA ASP A 171 7.40 -2.93 -16.19
C ASP A 171 7.72 -1.71 -17.07
N LYS A 172 8.29 -1.97 -18.24
CA LYS A 172 8.68 -0.93 -19.22
C LYS A 172 7.56 -0.62 -20.22
N ASN A 173 6.52 -1.45 -20.26
CA ASN A 173 5.39 -1.32 -21.18
C ASN A 173 4.08 -1.66 -20.48
N PRO A 174 3.75 -1.01 -19.36
CA PRO A 174 2.51 -1.29 -18.65
C PRO A 174 1.31 -0.97 -19.54
N VAL A 175 0.19 -1.70 -19.33
CA VAL A 175 -1.07 -1.42 -20.04
C VAL A 175 -1.68 -0.12 -19.55
N THR A 176 -1.50 0.20 -18.27
CA THR A 176 -2.01 1.44 -17.65
C THR A 176 -0.89 2.11 -16.85
N GLY A 177 -0.99 3.43 -16.72
CA GLY A 177 0.00 4.22 -15.98
C GLY A 177 1.28 4.51 -16.78
N SER A 178 2.30 5.02 -16.10
CA SER A 178 3.60 5.34 -16.69
C SER A 178 4.54 4.15 -16.64
N PRO A 179 5.43 3.97 -17.64
CA PRO A 179 6.48 2.96 -17.58
C PRO A 179 7.38 3.11 -16.36
N PHE A 180 7.98 2.00 -15.92
CA PHE A 180 8.98 2.04 -14.85
C PHE A 180 10.14 2.94 -15.25
N ASP A 181 10.38 3.96 -14.43
CA ASP A 181 11.44 4.94 -14.66
C ASP A 181 12.51 4.83 -13.56
N TYR A 182 13.72 4.41 -13.95
CA TYR A 182 14.85 4.35 -13.03
C TYR A 182 15.26 5.74 -12.49
N GLN A 183 14.88 6.83 -13.14
CA GLN A 183 15.18 8.18 -12.66
C GLN A 183 14.43 8.50 -11.36
N ASN A 184 13.27 7.93 -11.15
CA ASN A 184 12.52 8.06 -9.90
C ASN A 184 13.31 7.56 -8.69
N TYR A 185 14.27 6.67 -8.92
CA TYR A 185 15.12 6.08 -7.88
C TYR A 185 16.49 6.75 -7.75
N GLN A 186 16.78 7.79 -8.56
CA GLN A 186 18.03 8.54 -8.41
C GLN A 186 18.10 9.25 -7.06
N LEU A 187 16.97 9.79 -6.57
CA LEU A 187 16.91 10.37 -5.24
C LEU A 187 17.31 9.35 -4.16
N LEU A 188 16.84 8.11 -4.30
CA LEU A 188 17.16 7.03 -3.36
C LEU A 188 18.62 6.58 -3.46
N LYS A 189 19.25 6.75 -4.64
CA LYS A 189 20.66 6.38 -4.86
C LYS A 189 21.61 7.31 -4.10
N ASP A 190 21.28 8.59 -4.07
CA ASP A 190 22.12 9.62 -3.43
C ASP A 190 21.85 9.69 -1.92
N GLU A 191 20.69 9.16 -1.48
CA GLU A 191 20.34 9.02 -0.08
C GLU A 191 20.68 7.61 0.43
N LYS A 192 21.32 7.54 1.58
CA LYS A 192 21.60 6.25 2.22
C LYS A 192 20.29 5.63 2.72
N ILE A 193 19.94 4.44 2.25
CA ILE A 193 18.83 3.65 2.80
C ILE A 193 19.37 2.76 3.91
N ASP A 194 18.91 2.97 5.14
CA ASP A 194 19.28 2.18 6.30
C ASP A 194 18.36 0.99 6.53
N LEU A 195 17.10 1.08 6.10
CA LEU A 195 16.12 -0.01 6.16
C LEU A 195 15.27 -0.06 4.89
N LEU A 196 15.21 -1.24 4.28
CA LEU A 196 14.33 -1.55 3.16
C LEU A 196 13.22 -2.50 3.62
N ILE A 197 11.97 -2.07 3.47
CA ILE A 197 10.78 -2.92 3.63
C ILE A 197 10.25 -3.18 2.22
N GLY A 198 10.40 -4.39 1.73
CA GLY A 198 10.16 -4.72 0.33
C GLY A 198 9.13 -5.81 0.12
N ASP A 199 8.37 -5.70 -0.98
CA ASP A 199 7.56 -6.78 -1.51
C ASP A 199 8.45 -7.99 -1.82
N SER A 200 8.01 -9.15 -1.35
CA SER A 200 8.70 -10.43 -1.55
C SER A 200 7.75 -11.53 -2.04
N THR A 201 6.57 -11.18 -2.51
CA THR A 201 5.53 -12.12 -2.97
C THR A 201 6.05 -13.14 -3.95
N ASN A 202 6.84 -12.70 -4.93
CA ASN A 202 7.42 -13.54 -5.95
C ASN A 202 8.91 -13.88 -5.73
N ALA A 203 9.46 -13.68 -4.54
CA ALA A 203 10.90 -13.90 -4.27
C ALA A 203 11.35 -15.35 -4.49
N GLY A 204 10.44 -16.32 -4.35
CA GLY A 204 10.71 -17.74 -4.62
C GLY A 204 10.53 -18.17 -6.08
N VAL A 205 10.08 -17.29 -6.96
CA VAL A 205 9.82 -17.58 -8.38
C VAL A 205 11.08 -17.25 -9.18
N ASN A 206 11.61 -18.26 -9.89
CA ASN A 206 12.84 -18.10 -10.69
C ASN A 206 12.54 -17.58 -12.12
N GLU A 207 11.63 -16.61 -12.23
CA GLU A 207 11.24 -15.99 -13.50
C GLU A 207 11.11 -14.47 -13.32
N ILE A 208 11.22 -13.74 -14.42
CA ILE A 208 10.99 -12.29 -14.44
C ILE A 208 9.49 -12.05 -14.64
N SER A 209 8.90 -11.16 -13.82
CA SER A 209 7.53 -10.71 -14.04
C SER A 209 7.41 -10.01 -15.38
N ARG A 210 6.50 -10.50 -16.22
CA ARG A 210 6.26 -9.98 -17.57
C ARG A 210 5.30 -8.78 -17.51
N SER A 211 5.33 -7.97 -18.58
CA SER A 211 4.32 -6.93 -18.77
C SER A 211 2.95 -7.53 -19.11
N GLU A 212 1.88 -6.96 -18.58
CA GLU A 212 0.52 -7.32 -18.97
C GLU A 212 0.26 -7.10 -20.46
N SER A 213 0.95 -6.14 -21.10
CA SER A 213 0.84 -5.89 -22.55
C SER A 213 1.21 -7.12 -23.41
N GLU A 214 2.00 -8.04 -22.87
CA GLU A 214 2.33 -9.32 -23.56
C GLU A 214 1.14 -10.25 -23.68
N LEU A 215 0.05 -10.04 -22.92
CA LEU A 215 -1.16 -10.84 -23.00
C LEU A 215 -2.04 -10.51 -24.22
N ASP A 216 -1.96 -9.29 -24.76
CA ASP A 216 -2.79 -8.82 -25.88
C ASP A 216 -2.81 -9.77 -27.09
N PRO A 217 -1.64 -10.24 -27.61
CA PRO A 217 -1.65 -11.16 -28.75
C PRO A 217 -2.29 -12.50 -28.43
N SER A 218 -2.21 -12.94 -27.17
CA SER A 218 -2.78 -14.21 -26.71
C SER A 218 -4.30 -14.10 -26.61
N PHE A 219 -4.82 -13.04 -25.99
CA PHE A 219 -6.24 -12.74 -25.95
C PHE A 219 -6.83 -12.58 -27.36
N GLY A 220 -6.16 -11.82 -28.23
CA GLY A 220 -6.59 -11.63 -29.61
C GLY A 220 -6.70 -12.94 -30.40
N LYS A 221 -5.76 -13.88 -30.20
CA LYS A 221 -5.81 -15.20 -30.82
C LYS A 221 -6.90 -16.09 -30.23
N LEU A 222 -7.07 -16.03 -28.91
CA LEU A 222 -8.07 -16.83 -28.19
C LEU A 222 -9.49 -16.41 -28.61
N PHE A 223 -9.79 -15.10 -28.51
CA PHE A 223 -11.13 -14.58 -28.80
C PHE A 223 -11.56 -14.79 -30.25
N LYS A 224 -10.62 -14.70 -31.19
CA LYS A 224 -10.92 -15.02 -32.64
C LYS A 224 -11.31 -16.46 -32.89
N LYS A 225 -10.95 -17.39 -32.02
CA LYS A 225 -11.28 -18.82 -32.15
C LYS A 225 -12.57 -19.22 -31.47
N LEU A 226 -13.10 -18.36 -30.60
CA LEU A 226 -14.27 -18.66 -29.79
C LEU A 226 -15.54 -18.18 -30.51
N ASN A 227 -16.56 -19.06 -30.53
CA ASN A 227 -17.89 -18.74 -30.98
C ASN A 227 -18.84 -18.70 -29.77
N GLY A 228 -19.60 -17.63 -29.64
CA GLY A 228 -20.58 -17.49 -28.56
C GLY A 228 -20.13 -16.52 -27.47
N ARG A 229 -20.62 -16.71 -26.24
CA ARG A 229 -20.37 -15.81 -25.10
C ARG A 229 -19.01 -16.09 -24.50
N ILE A 230 -18.26 -15.03 -24.26
CA ILE A 230 -16.97 -15.05 -23.54
C ILE A 230 -17.19 -14.45 -22.15
N VAL A 231 -16.76 -15.14 -21.11
CA VAL A 231 -16.80 -14.67 -19.72
C VAL A 231 -15.37 -14.50 -19.24
N VAL A 232 -15.03 -13.33 -18.77
CA VAL A 232 -13.72 -13.00 -18.19
C VAL A 232 -13.95 -12.61 -16.72
N THR A 233 -13.13 -13.15 -15.83
CA THR A 233 -13.16 -12.79 -14.42
C THR A 233 -11.82 -12.17 -14.02
N CYS A 234 -11.86 -11.12 -13.23
CA CYS A 234 -10.69 -10.44 -12.66
C CYS A 234 -11.04 -9.83 -11.32
N PHE A 235 -10.05 -9.40 -10.57
CA PHE A 235 -10.29 -8.59 -9.38
C PHE A 235 -10.91 -7.24 -9.76
N SER A 236 -11.71 -6.67 -8.84
CA SER A 236 -12.39 -5.38 -9.06
C SER A 236 -11.43 -4.20 -9.28
N SER A 237 -10.20 -4.33 -8.80
CA SER A 237 -9.12 -3.36 -8.96
C SER A 237 -8.35 -3.47 -10.28
N ASN A 238 -8.59 -4.51 -11.07
CA ASN A 238 -8.04 -4.61 -12.42
C ASN A 238 -8.87 -3.72 -13.36
N ILE A 239 -8.34 -2.56 -13.66
CA ILE A 239 -8.97 -1.50 -14.45
C ILE A 239 -8.42 -1.52 -15.87
#